data_3fc57f6ad349c1ac885ad77130c231fc
#
_entry.id   3fc57f6ad349c1ac885ad77130c231fc
#
_cell.length_a   1.000
_cell.length_b   1.000
_cell.length_c   1.000
_cell.angle_alpha   90.00
_cell.angle_beta   90.00
_cell.angle_gamma   90.00
#
_symmetry.space_group_name_H-M   'P 1'
#
loop_
_entity.id
_entity.type
_entity.pdbx_description
1 polymer ?
#
loop_
_entity_poly.entity_id
_entity_poly.type
_entity_poly.pdbx_seq_one_letter_code
_entity_poly.pdbx_strand_id
1 'polypeptide(L)'
;PGSWGGIIMYGDAPINGAGGTSTKTSEDGLNLTYGGTNATHNGGTLRYVRVEFAGKKITDGTSEMNGFSFYSVGSGTILENLVSYKGADDGFEFYGGTVSASNLISYGNYDDSFDWQDGWKGQNNSNWYAYQTGTGNFGMEIEASNNNNAFYPVIANITLKRSAGTNTE
;
A
#
# COMPACT_ATOMS: atom_id res chain seq x y z
N PRO A 1 -6.16 -10.31 13.82
CA PRO A 1 -5.36 -10.01 12.65
C PRO A 1 -4.88 -11.30 11.96
N GLY A 2 -4.53 -11.23 10.68
CA GLY A 2 -4.04 -12.35 9.91
C GLY A 2 -5.07 -13.44 9.56
N SER A 3 -6.36 -13.12 9.64
CA SER A 3 -7.41 -14.11 9.40
C SER A 3 -7.60 -14.40 7.91
N TRP A 4 -7.24 -13.47 7.03
CA TRP A 4 -7.38 -13.56 5.58
C TRP A 4 -6.46 -12.57 4.86
N GLY A 5 -6.39 -12.63 3.51
CA GLY A 5 -5.41 -11.90 2.71
C GLY A 5 -5.73 -10.43 2.42
N GLY A 6 -6.87 -9.91 2.84
CA GLY A 6 -7.25 -8.53 2.49
C GLY A 6 -7.72 -8.37 1.05
N ILE A 7 -7.55 -7.15 0.50
CA ILE A 7 -7.88 -6.84 -0.90
C ILE A 7 -6.60 -6.59 -1.67
N ILE A 8 -6.40 -7.35 -2.73
CA ILE A 8 -5.27 -7.22 -3.63
C ILE A 8 -5.77 -6.83 -5.02
N MET A 9 -5.19 -5.81 -5.61
CA MET A 9 -5.53 -5.34 -6.94
C MET A 9 -4.27 -5.28 -7.81
N TYR A 10 -4.35 -5.88 -9.01
CA TYR A 10 -3.30 -5.84 -10.01
C TYR A 10 -3.70 -4.95 -11.18
N GLY A 11 -2.77 -4.17 -11.67
CA GLY A 11 -2.89 -3.36 -12.87
C GLY A 11 -1.70 -3.58 -13.81
N ASP A 12 -1.58 -2.71 -14.80
CA ASP A 12 -0.49 -2.71 -15.79
C ASP A 12 0.15 -1.33 -15.97
N ALA A 13 0.08 -0.49 -14.93
CA ALA A 13 0.73 0.82 -14.91
C ALA A 13 2.25 0.69 -14.70
N PRO A 14 3.04 1.72 -15.07
CA PRO A 14 4.49 1.69 -14.93
C PRO A 14 4.96 1.55 -13.48
N ILE A 15 6.08 0.85 -13.31
CA ILE A 15 6.84 0.80 -12.07
C ILE A 15 8.31 1.20 -12.34
N ASN A 16 9.06 1.43 -11.27
CA ASN A 16 10.50 1.58 -11.28
C ASN A 16 11.09 0.80 -10.10
N GLY A 17 11.19 -0.51 -10.27
CA GLY A 17 11.72 -1.40 -9.24
C GLY A 17 13.22 -1.26 -9.04
N ALA A 18 13.78 -2.00 -8.09
CA ALA A 18 15.20 -2.00 -7.77
C ALA A 18 16.05 -2.21 -9.04
N GLY A 19 17.07 -1.36 -9.21
CA GLY A 19 17.89 -1.35 -10.43
C GLY A 19 17.19 -0.76 -11.66
N GLY A 20 16.01 -0.13 -11.51
CA GLY A 20 15.26 0.48 -12.61
C GLY A 20 14.46 -0.52 -13.43
N THR A 21 14.09 -1.66 -12.85
CA THR A 21 13.29 -2.67 -13.56
C THR A 21 11.86 -2.18 -13.80
N SER A 22 11.31 -2.53 -14.97
CA SER A 22 9.94 -2.19 -15.34
C SER A 22 8.91 -3.27 -14.97
N THR A 23 9.36 -4.39 -14.44
CA THR A 23 8.52 -5.48 -13.93
C THR A 23 9.14 -6.11 -12.69
N LYS A 24 8.29 -6.62 -11.80
CA LYS A 24 8.67 -7.43 -10.63
C LYS A 24 7.68 -8.56 -10.41
N THR A 25 7.99 -9.45 -9.49
CA THR A 25 7.08 -10.52 -9.02
C THR A 25 6.47 -10.10 -7.70
N SER A 26 5.17 -10.36 -7.53
CA SER A 26 4.42 -9.99 -6.32
C SER A 26 4.89 -10.76 -5.08
N GLU A 27 4.74 -10.15 -3.93
CA GLU A 27 5.15 -10.67 -2.62
C GLU A 27 4.02 -11.40 -1.87
N ASP A 28 2.81 -11.39 -2.42
CA ASP A 28 1.62 -11.97 -1.83
C ASP A 28 1.55 -13.51 -1.92
N GLY A 29 2.63 -14.16 -2.35
CA GLY A 29 2.72 -15.61 -2.54
C GLY A 29 2.05 -16.15 -3.81
N LEU A 30 1.39 -15.31 -4.59
CA LEU A 30 0.84 -15.71 -5.89
C LEU A 30 1.90 -15.72 -6.99
N ASN A 31 3.04 -15.07 -6.76
CA ASN A 31 4.16 -14.97 -7.71
C ASN A 31 3.75 -14.44 -9.09
N LEU A 32 2.85 -13.46 -9.12
CA LEU A 32 2.40 -12.84 -10.35
C LEU A 32 3.33 -11.70 -10.75
N THR A 33 3.60 -11.59 -12.04
CA THR A 33 4.35 -10.46 -12.58
C THR A 33 3.47 -9.21 -12.61
N TYR A 34 3.98 -8.08 -12.11
CA TYR A 34 3.36 -6.77 -12.21
C TYR A 34 4.33 -5.76 -12.83
N GLY A 35 3.81 -4.61 -13.24
CA GLY A 35 4.52 -3.62 -14.04
C GLY A 35 4.00 -3.62 -15.47
N GLY A 36 3.98 -2.45 -16.08
CA GLY A 36 3.46 -2.31 -17.44
C GLY A 36 3.69 -0.92 -18.00
N THR A 37 2.87 -0.52 -18.96
CA THR A 37 3.01 0.75 -19.68
C THR A 37 1.76 1.62 -19.66
N ASN A 38 0.64 1.10 -19.16
CA ASN A 38 -0.63 1.81 -19.16
C ASN A 38 -0.83 2.65 -17.90
N ALA A 39 -0.27 3.84 -17.87
CA ALA A 39 -0.35 4.73 -16.70
C ALA A 39 -1.81 5.11 -16.31
N THR A 40 -2.76 5.00 -17.25
CA THR A 40 -4.17 5.29 -17.01
C THR A 40 -5.03 4.03 -16.83
N HIS A 41 -4.41 2.88 -16.61
CA HIS A 41 -5.13 1.64 -16.32
C HIS A 41 -6.25 1.89 -15.28
N ASN A 42 -7.41 1.29 -15.54
CA ASN A 42 -8.58 1.41 -14.68
C ASN A 42 -9.01 0.02 -14.20
N GLY A 43 -8.70 -0.29 -12.95
CA GLY A 43 -9.11 -1.51 -12.26
C GLY A 43 -10.49 -1.40 -11.60
N GLY A 44 -11.21 -0.29 -11.82
CA GLY A 44 -12.54 -0.07 -11.24
C GLY A 44 -12.55 0.94 -10.10
N THR A 45 -13.49 0.77 -9.19
CA THR A 45 -13.74 1.70 -8.09
C THR A 45 -13.90 0.96 -6.77
N LEU A 46 -13.11 1.34 -5.77
CA LEU A 46 -13.30 0.99 -4.37
C LEU A 46 -13.69 2.26 -3.60
N ARG A 47 -14.88 2.28 -3.06
CA ARG A 47 -15.40 3.38 -2.22
C ARG A 47 -16.11 2.85 -1.00
N TYR A 48 -15.87 3.48 0.15
CA TYR A 48 -16.52 3.11 1.42
C TYR A 48 -16.31 1.65 1.79
N VAL A 49 -15.08 1.17 1.60
CA VAL A 49 -14.70 -0.22 1.89
C VAL A 49 -13.89 -0.25 3.19
N ARG A 50 -14.28 -1.14 4.08
CA ARG A 50 -13.54 -1.43 5.30
C ARG A 50 -13.06 -2.87 5.30
N VAL A 51 -11.76 -3.05 5.49
CA VAL A 51 -11.08 -4.34 5.64
C VAL A 51 -10.68 -4.48 7.09
N GLU A 52 -11.02 -5.62 7.70
CA GLU A 52 -10.70 -5.89 9.10
C GLU A 52 -9.96 -7.21 9.25
N PHE A 53 -8.96 -7.22 10.16
CA PHE A 53 -8.23 -8.40 10.58
C PHE A 53 -7.54 -9.18 9.43
N ALA A 54 -7.19 -8.48 8.36
CA ALA A 54 -6.41 -9.01 7.24
C ALA A 54 -4.92 -9.17 7.60
N GLY A 55 -4.07 -9.31 6.61
CA GLY A 55 -2.62 -9.45 6.79
C GLY A 55 -2.20 -10.88 7.06
N LYS A 56 -2.73 -11.85 6.31
CA LYS A 56 -2.39 -13.25 6.51
C LYS A 56 -0.97 -13.53 6.06
N LYS A 57 -0.13 -14.05 6.96
CA LYS A 57 1.16 -14.61 6.61
C LYS A 57 1.00 -15.88 5.77
N ILE A 58 1.79 -15.99 4.72
CA ILE A 58 1.82 -17.15 3.86
C ILE A 58 2.82 -18.18 4.41
N THR A 59 2.63 -19.43 4.06
CA THR A 59 3.38 -20.57 4.64
C THR A 59 4.87 -20.59 4.28
N ASP A 60 5.34 -19.74 3.36
CA ASP A 60 6.77 -19.61 3.04
C ASP A 60 7.56 -18.84 4.13
N GLY A 61 6.87 -18.18 5.05
CA GLY A 61 7.45 -17.45 6.19
C GLY A 61 8.01 -16.07 5.84
N THR A 62 7.91 -15.66 4.58
CA THR A 62 8.45 -14.38 4.10
C THR A 62 7.42 -13.54 3.33
N SER A 63 6.39 -14.16 2.79
CA SER A 63 5.32 -13.48 2.07
C SER A 63 4.19 -13.11 3.02
N GLU A 64 3.81 -11.87 3.01
CA GLU A 64 2.76 -11.30 3.85
C GLU A 64 1.71 -10.63 2.98
N MET A 65 0.50 -10.53 3.49
CA MET A 65 -0.61 -9.87 2.82
C MET A 65 -1.07 -8.70 3.68
N ASN A 66 -1.39 -7.60 3.06
CA ASN A 66 -1.79 -6.36 3.70
C ASN A 66 -3.31 -6.24 3.92
N GLY A 67 -3.73 -5.12 4.49
CA GLY A 67 -5.12 -4.72 4.40
C GLY A 67 -5.54 -4.49 2.94
N PHE A 68 -4.76 -3.64 2.26
CA PHE A 68 -4.91 -3.35 0.83
C PHE A 68 -3.54 -3.35 0.15
N SER A 69 -3.41 -4.12 -0.94
CA SER A 69 -2.21 -4.16 -1.77
C SER A 69 -2.54 -3.74 -3.20
N PHE A 70 -1.80 -2.77 -3.74
CA PHE A 70 -2.03 -2.19 -5.07
C PHE A 70 -0.81 -2.36 -5.96
N TYR A 71 -0.77 -3.45 -6.73
CA TYR A 71 0.33 -3.77 -7.65
C TYR A 71 0.13 -3.11 -9.01
N SER A 72 0.96 -2.16 -9.40
CA SER A 72 0.90 -1.48 -10.71
C SER A 72 -0.47 -0.91 -11.07
N VAL A 73 -1.24 -0.46 -10.10
CA VAL A 73 -2.57 0.09 -10.35
C VAL A 73 -2.47 1.48 -10.98
N GLY A 74 -3.27 1.74 -12.00
CA GLY A 74 -3.19 2.96 -12.79
C GLY A 74 -4.15 4.07 -12.35
N SER A 75 -3.89 5.29 -12.83
CA SER A 75 -4.59 6.52 -12.43
C SER A 75 -6.08 6.59 -12.80
N GLY A 76 -6.56 5.69 -13.66
CA GLY A 76 -7.98 5.56 -13.95
C GLY A 76 -8.78 4.86 -12.85
N THR A 77 -8.10 4.21 -11.90
CA THR A 77 -8.73 3.52 -10.76
C THR A 77 -9.09 4.52 -9.67
N ILE A 78 -10.25 4.32 -9.05
CA ILE A 78 -10.74 5.18 -7.96
C ILE A 78 -10.63 4.46 -6.62
N LEU A 79 -9.85 5.04 -5.69
CA LEU A 79 -9.68 4.56 -4.32
C LEU A 79 -10.07 5.68 -3.35
N GLU A 80 -11.22 5.56 -2.71
CA GLU A 80 -11.75 6.60 -1.85
C GLU A 80 -12.45 6.04 -0.61
N ASN A 81 -12.24 6.70 0.54
CA ASN A 81 -12.93 6.37 1.79
C ASN A 81 -12.70 4.91 2.19
N LEU A 82 -11.43 4.51 2.27
CA LEU A 82 -11.03 3.14 2.62
C LEU A 82 -10.51 3.08 4.05
N VAL A 83 -10.81 1.99 4.72
CA VAL A 83 -10.34 1.72 6.09
C VAL A 83 -9.68 0.36 6.17
N SER A 84 -8.43 0.33 6.64
CA SER A 84 -7.76 -0.89 7.11
C SER A 84 -7.76 -0.90 8.64
N TYR A 85 -8.29 -1.98 9.24
CA TYR A 85 -8.49 -2.07 10.67
C TYR A 85 -7.91 -3.34 11.26
N LYS A 86 -6.90 -3.20 12.11
CA LYS A 86 -6.28 -4.28 12.88
C LYS A 86 -5.82 -5.47 12.01
N GLY A 87 -5.17 -5.18 10.90
CA GLY A 87 -4.44 -6.16 10.10
C GLY A 87 -3.20 -6.66 10.85
N ALA A 88 -2.64 -7.77 10.43
CA ALA A 88 -1.41 -8.33 10.98
C ALA A 88 -0.15 -7.86 10.23
N ASP A 89 -0.33 -7.07 9.22
CA ASP A 89 0.69 -6.47 8.37
C ASP A 89 0.27 -5.03 8.03
N ASP A 90 0.70 -4.48 6.90
CA ASP A 90 0.41 -3.10 6.53
C ASP A 90 -1.07 -2.75 6.38
N GLY A 91 -1.36 -1.49 6.58
CA GLY A 91 -2.69 -0.97 6.29
C GLY A 91 -2.96 -0.86 4.80
N PHE A 92 -2.07 -0.16 4.10
CA PHE A 92 -2.14 0.10 2.66
C PHE A 92 -0.74 0.05 2.08
N GLU A 93 -0.54 -0.75 1.03
CA GLU A 93 0.73 -0.81 0.34
C GLU A 93 0.57 -0.63 -1.17
N PHE A 94 1.46 0.21 -1.75
CA PHE A 94 1.48 0.58 -3.16
C PHE A 94 2.78 0.10 -3.81
N TYR A 95 2.68 -0.90 -4.68
CA TYR A 95 3.79 -1.46 -5.44
C TYR A 95 3.86 -0.83 -6.84
N GLY A 96 4.50 0.31 -6.93
CA GLY A 96 4.55 1.06 -8.19
C GLY A 96 3.18 1.56 -8.65
N GLY A 97 3.07 1.87 -9.93
CA GLY A 97 1.82 2.37 -10.50
C GLY A 97 1.60 3.87 -10.33
N THR A 98 0.42 4.31 -10.72
CA THR A 98 0.06 5.74 -10.80
C THR A 98 -1.24 6.09 -10.11
N VAL A 99 -1.89 5.12 -9.47
CA VAL A 99 -3.14 5.33 -8.74
C VAL A 99 -2.95 6.33 -7.61
N SER A 100 -3.96 7.12 -7.36
CA SER A 100 -4.06 7.97 -6.18
C SER A 100 -5.22 7.55 -5.30
N ALA A 101 -5.09 7.81 -4.01
CA ALA A 101 -6.10 7.46 -3.03
C ALA A 101 -6.44 8.65 -2.11
N SER A 102 -7.72 8.78 -1.76
CA SER A 102 -8.18 9.82 -0.86
C SER A 102 -9.00 9.28 0.30
N ASN A 103 -8.91 9.97 1.45
CA ASN A 103 -9.62 9.63 2.67
C ASN A 103 -9.31 8.19 3.14
N LEU A 104 -8.05 7.90 3.40
CA LEU A 104 -7.61 6.60 3.93
C LEU A 104 -7.50 6.65 5.45
N ILE A 105 -7.92 5.57 6.09
CA ILE A 105 -7.73 5.34 7.53
C ILE A 105 -7.04 4.01 7.75
N SER A 106 -5.84 4.05 8.32
CA SER A 106 -5.14 2.88 8.85
C SER A 106 -5.25 2.90 10.38
N TYR A 107 -5.84 1.87 10.96
CA TYR A 107 -6.06 1.82 12.40
C TYR A 107 -5.57 0.52 13.01
N GLY A 108 -4.52 0.59 13.81
CA GLY A 108 -4.03 -0.52 14.62
C GLY A 108 -3.54 -1.72 13.83
N ASN A 109 -3.03 -1.52 12.63
CA ASN A 109 -2.34 -2.53 11.86
C ASN A 109 -0.98 -2.83 12.52
N TYR A 110 -0.43 -4.04 12.32
CA TYR A 110 0.70 -4.52 13.13
C TYR A 110 2.05 -4.17 12.55
N ASP A 111 2.12 -3.86 11.28
CA ASP A 111 3.31 -3.31 10.66
C ASP A 111 3.07 -1.84 10.29
N ASP A 112 3.20 -1.43 9.08
CA ASP A 112 3.11 -0.04 8.70
C ASP A 112 1.67 0.43 8.44
N SER A 113 1.45 1.72 8.60
CA SER A 113 0.13 2.25 8.27
C SER A 113 -0.03 2.49 6.78
N PHE A 114 1.03 3.01 6.15
CA PHE A 114 1.13 3.26 4.72
C PHE A 114 2.53 2.90 4.25
N ASP A 115 2.63 2.04 3.27
CA ASP A 115 3.88 1.70 2.61
C ASP A 115 3.80 1.95 1.10
N TRP A 116 4.94 2.27 0.49
CA TRP A 116 5.08 2.28 -0.95
C TRP A 116 6.48 2.03 -1.43
N GLN A 117 6.57 1.30 -2.52
CA GLN A 117 7.80 0.89 -3.16
C GLN A 117 7.68 0.90 -4.69
N ASP A 118 8.74 0.48 -5.36
CA ASP A 118 8.80 0.27 -6.81
C ASP A 118 8.42 1.49 -7.65
N GLY A 119 8.74 2.68 -7.15
CA GLY A 119 8.48 3.91 -7.88
C GLY A 119 7.01 4.26 -8.01
N TRP A 120 6.19 3.96 -7.02
CA TRP A 120 4.81 4.45 -7.01
C TRP A 120 4.75 5.97 -7.15
N LYS A 121 3.85 6.47 -7.99
CA LYS A 121 3.76 7.90 -8.31
C LYS A 121 2.33 8.45 -8.40
N GLY A 122 1.49 8.10 -7.44
CA GLY A 122 0.16 8.72 -7.30
C GLY A 122 0.28 10.22 -7.04
N GLN A 123 -0.35 11.07 -7.86
CA GLN A 123 -0.15 12.54 -7.82
C GLN A 123 -1.24 13.31 -7.09
N ASN A 124 -2.35 12.67 -6.72
CA ASN A 124 -3.52 13.33 -6.13
C ASN A 124 -3.98 12.63 -4.85
N ASN A 125 -3.03 12.28 -3.97
CA ASN A 125 -3.36 11.64 -2.71
C ASN A 125 -3.70 12.68 -1.64
N SER A 126 -4.71 12.41 -0.82
CA SER A 126 -5.11 13.36 0.22
C SER A 126 -5.87 12.74 1.38
N ASN A 127 -5.77 13.41 2.54
CA ASN A 127 -6.55 13.11 3.74
C ASN A 127 -6.30 11.69 4.27
N TRP A 128 -5.05 11.37 4.55
CA TRP A 128 -4.67 10.09 5.13
C TRP A 128 -4.52 10.20 6.64
N TYR A 129 -5.10 9.25 7.36
CA TYR A 129 -5.03 9.18 8.81
C TYR A 129 -4.51 7.82 9.25
N ALA A 130 -3.47 7.81 10.05
CA ALA A 130 -2.97 6.63 10.73
C ALA A 130 -3.14 6.75 12.24
N TYR A 131 -3.63 5.70 12.86
CA TYR A 131 -3.57 5.51 14.31
C TYR A 131 -2.91 4.17 14.61
N GLN A 132 -1.63 4.22 14.99
CA GLN A 132 -0.91 3.06 15.44
C GLN A 132 -1.17 2.80 16.92
N THR A 133 -1.48 1.56 17.23
CA THR A 133 -1.52 1.03 18.58
C THR A 133 -0.10 0.58 19.00
N GLY A 134 0.07 0.00 20.16
CA GLY A 134 1.39 -0.38 20.67
C GLY A 134 2.16 -1.44 19.86
N THR A 135 1.62 -1.95 18.76
CA THR A 135 2.22 -3.02 17.94
C THR A 135 2.61 -2.59 16.53
N GLY A 136 2.22 -1.41 16.09
CA GLY A 136 2.58 -0.92 14.74
C GLY A 136 4.04 -0.52 14.63
N ASN A 137 4.65 -0.67 13.44
CA ASN A 137 6.02 -0.27 13.14
C ASN A 137 6.07 1.20 12.70
N PHE A 138 6.04 1.52 11.41
CA PHE A 138 6.07 2.90 10.94
C PHE A 138 4.66 3.48 10.68
N GLY A 139 4.55 4.79 10.77
CA GLY A 139 3.39 5.51 10.24
C GLY A 139 3.41 5.53 8.73
N MET A 140 4.61 5.59 8.15
CA MET A 140 4.88 5.51 6.72
C MET A 140 6.24 4.87 6.51
N GLU A 141 6.31 3.78 5.74
CA GLU A 141 7.54 3.27 5.14
C GLU A 141 7.63 3.75 3.70
N ILE A 142 8.81 4.21 3.31
CA ILE A 142 8.96 4.92 2.04
C ILE A 142 10.21 4.41 1.33
N GLU A 143 10.01 3.63 0.28
CA GLU A 143 11.10 3.27 -0.60
C GLU A 143 11.45 4.44 -1.53
N ALA A 144 12.73 4.64 -1.74
CA ALA A 144 13.22 5.62 -2.72
C ALA A 144 12.86 5.21 -4.16
N SER A 145 12.82 6.20 -5.04
CA SER A 145 12.47 6.02 -6.46
C SER A 145 13.53 5.31 -7.32
N ASN A 146 14.44 4.55 -6.71
CA ASN A 146 15.53 3.83 -7.39
C ASN A 146 16.34 4.73 -8.35
N ASN A 147 16.71 5.93 -7.86
CA ASN A 147 17.44 6.96 -8.60
C ASN A 147 16.75 7.52 -9.84
N ASN A 148 15.44 7.38 -9.95
CA ASN A 148 14.65 7.99 -11.02
C ASN A 148 13.64 9.01 -10.47
N ASN A 149 14.01 10.27 -10.48
CA ASN A 149 13.20 11.39 -9.98
C ASN A 149 11.87 11.62 -10.71
N ALA A 150 11.56 10.85 -11.76
CA ALA A 150 10.25 10.87 -12.40
C ALA A 150 9.21 10.01 -11.67
N PHE A 151 9.65 9.23 -10.67
CA PHE A 151 8.80 8.34 -9.87
C PHE A 151 8.75 8.84 -8.42
N TYR A 152 7.74 9.62 -8.09
CA TYR A 152 7.48 10.09 -6.73
C TYR A 152 5.97 10.34 -6.54
N PRO A 153 5.40 10.08 -5.37
CA PRO A 153 4.03 10.45 -5.06
C PRO A 153 3.92 11.90 -4.60
N VAL A 154 2.70 12.44 -4.66
CA VAL A 154 2.33 13.69 -4.00
C VAL A 154 1.19 13.40 -3.04
N ILE A 155 1.37 13.72 -1.77
CA ILE A 155 0.38 13.43 -0.72
C ILE A 155 0.17 14.70 0.12
N ALA A 156 -1.09 15.03 0.38
CA ALA A 156 -1.47 16.17 1.19
C ALA A 156 -2.39 15.76 2.35
N ASN A 157 -2.32 16.51 3.46
CA ASN A 157 -3.17 16.33 4.63
C ASN A 157 -3.01 14.95 5.27
N ILE A 158 -1.81 14.64 5.76
CA ILE A 158 -1.51 13.42 6.50
C ILE A 158 -1.56 13.70 7.99
N THR A 159 -2.19 12.82 8.75
CA THR A 159 -2.10 12.77 10.21
C THR A 159 -1.62 11.40 10.64
N LEU A 160 -0.46 11.35 11.27
CA LEU A 160 0.10 10.16 11.89
C LEU A 160 -0.03 10.29 13.41
N LYS A 161 -0.74 9.36 14.02
CA LYS A 161 -0.93 9.30 15.46
C LYS A 161 -0.55 7.93 16.00
N ARG A 162 0.12 7.92 17.14
CA ARG A 162 0.45 6.70 17.87
C ARG A 162 -0.15 6.79 19.28
N SER A 163 -0.65 5.69 19.81
CA SER A 163 -1.00 5.59 21.22
C SER A 163 0.27 5.73 22.06
N ALA A 164 0.16 6.37 23.21
CA ALA A 164 1.23 6.32 24.22
C ALA A 164 1.45 4.85 24.58
N GLY A 165 2.53 4.28 24.14
CA GLY A 165 2.82 2.86 24.25
C GLY A 165 4.26 2.59 24.60
N THR A 166 4.57 1.32 24.76
CA THR A 166 5.89 0.82 25.12
C THR A 166 6.80 0.54 23.92
N ASN A 167 6.34 0.77 22.70
CA ASN A 167 7.20 0.60 21.54
C ASN A 167 8.22 1.73 21.50
N THR A 168 9.44 1.33 21.32
CA THR A 168 10.64 2.17 21.36
C THR A 168 11.21 2.46 19.97
N GLU A 169 10.50 2.10 18.92
CA GLU A 169 10.90 2.32 17.54
C GLU A 169 10.26 3.56 16.93
#